data_5382e4ff53eba5985f2eceb6ce02d8da
#
_entry.id   5382e4ff53eba5985f2eceb6ce02d8da
#
_cell.length_a   1.000
_cell.length_b   1.000
_cell.length_c   1.000
_cell.angle_alpha   90.00
_cell.angle_beta   90.00
_cell.angle_gamma   90.00
#
_symmetry.space_group_name_H-M   'P 1'
#
loop_
_entity.id
_entity.type
_entity.pdbx_description
1 polymer ?
#
loop_
_entity_poly.entity_id
_entity_poly.type
_entity_poly.pdbx_seq_one_letter_code
_entity_poly.pdbx_strand_id
1 'polypeptide(L)'
;GGFGRWSGDPFSAGAAALAARGAELVVGTFEDRAAMRSAMAGVDGVLSVQPSSPGGTVTDEQEVRYGITIADLAVECGVKHLVYSSGSATGETPTGVAHYDTKAEIERHIRRLPLAATIVRPATFMELLVMPGFGLDEGRFQFFMLPEGRMQVLAVEDIGHLVAAVFAAPARFAGKTFEIASDSVTGRQLEGLFSAAAGRPIPYSRFSDEVLAASPFLHKLTGWWTTGGWRGTPTSTPCASCTRSCTPSPAGWPAPAVPPSSGR
;
A
#
# COMPACT_ATOMS: atom_id res chain seq x y z
N GLY A 1 12.36 21.12 -9.71
CA GLY A 1 12.26 19.84 -10.36
C GLY A 1 10.79 19.47 -10.48
N GLY A 2 10.33 19.16 -11.70
CA GLY A 2 8.95 18.77 -11.95
C GLY A 2 8.70 17.37 -11.36
N PHE A 3 7.52 17.17 -10.79
CA PHE A 3 7.06 15.85 -10.41
C PHE A 3 6.19 15.32 -11.55
N GLY A 4 6.73 14.40 -12.35
CA GLY A 4 5.93 13.63 -13.28
C GLY A 4 5.15 12.55 -12.52
N ARG A 5 3.85 12.42 -12.75
CA ARG A 5 3.06 11.30 -12.23
C ARG A 5 2.48 10.51 -13.39
N TRP A 6 2.69 9.21 -13.32
CA TRP A 6 2.03 8.26 -14.18
C TRP A 6 0.60 8.04 -13.70
N SER A 7 -0.41 8.28 -14.55
CA SER A 7 -1.81 8.01 -14.28
C SER A 7 -2.41 7.21 -15.44
N GLY A 8 -3.11 6.11 -15.15
CA GLY A 8 -3.85 5.34 -16.16
C GLY A 8 -5.02 6.12 -16.77
N ASP A 9 -5.55 7.11 -16.05
CA ASP A 9 -6.58 8.04 -16.52
C ASP A 9 -6.17 9.48 -16.18
N PRO A 10 -5.62 10.23 -17.17
CA PRO A 10 -5.19 11.61 -16.97
C PRO A 10 -6.35 12.57 -16.68
N PHE A 11 -7.60 12.15 -16.92
CA PHE A 11 -8.80 12.97 -16.69
C PHE A 11 -9.46 12.68 -15.34
N SER A 12 -8.91 11.77 -14.54
CA SER A 12 -9.43 11.51 -13.20
C SER A 12 -9.33 12.75 -12.30
N ALA A 13 -10.25 12.89 -11.34
CA ALA A 13 -10.24 13.98 -10.37
C ALA A 13 -8.89 14.03 -9.58
N GLY A 14 -8.31 12.86 -9.31
CA GLY A 14 -7.00 12.76 -8.65
C GLY A 14 -5.86 13.32 -9.52
N ALA A 15 -5.86 13.02 -10.82
CA ALA A 15 -4.87 13.57 -11.75
C ALA A 15 -5.01 15.09 -11.87
N ALA A 16 -6.24 15.58 -12.03
CA ALA A 16 -6.53 17.02 -12.09
C ALA A 16 -6.07 17.77 -10.82
N ALA A 17 -6.32 17.20 -9.64
CA ALA A 17 -5.88 17.78 -8.37
C ALA A 17 -4.35 17.87 -8.26
N LEU A 18 -3.62 16.91 -8.81
CA LEU A 18 -2.16 16.94 -8.83
C LEU A 18 -1.60 17.93 -9.83
N ALA A 19 -2.20 18.01 -11.04
CA ALA A 19 -1.85 19.02 -12.03
C ALA A 19 -2.04 20.43 -11.46
N ALA A 20 -3.15 20.67 -10.73
CA ALA A 20 -3.39 21.95 -10.05
C ALA A 20 -2.33 22.29 -8.99
N ARG A 21 -1.62 21.30 -8.46
CA ARG A 21 -0.50 21.45 -7.52
C ARG A 21 0.87 21.53 -8.23
N GLY A 22 0.89 21.59 -9.56
CA GLY A 22 2.09 21.72 -10.36
C GLY A 22 2.75 20.41 -10.79
N ALA A 23 2.07 19.27 -10.64
CA ALA A 23 2.57 18.02 -11.19
C ALA A 23 2.37 17.98 -12.70
N GLU A 24 3.39 17.55 -13.43
CA GLU A 24 3.30 17.23 -14.85
C GLU A 24 2.69 15.84 -15.03
N LEU A 25 1.69 15.73 -15.89
CA LEU A 25 1.03 14.46 -16.20
C LEU A 25 1.60 13.88 -17.50
N VAL A 26 2.07 12.65 -17.44
CA VAL A 26 2.48 11.87 -18.62
C VAL A 26 1.42 10.83 -18.89
N VAL A 27 0.85 10.86 -20.10
CA VAL A 27 -0.16 9.89 -20.53
C VAL A 27 0.53 8.63 -21.06
N GLY A 28 0.10 7.47 -20.57
CA GLY A 28 0.61 6.18 -21.02
C GLY A 28 0.16 5.03 -20.12
N THR A 29 0.68 3.85 -20.38
CA THR A 29 0.45 2.64 -19.59
C THR A 29 1.78 2.02 -19.15
N PHE A 30 1.76 1.07 -18.22
CA PHE A 30 2.96 0.31 -17.84
C PHE A 30 3.54 -0.55 -18.95
N GLU A 31 2.83 -0.74 -20.07
CA GLU A 31 3.34 -1.37 -21.28
C GLU A 31 4.09 -0.39 -22.19
N ASP A 32 3.87 0.90 -22.03
CA ASP A 32 4.50 1.95 -22.86
C ASP A 32 5.85 2.37 -22.27
N ARG A 33 6.90 1.63 -22.63
CA ARG A 33 8.28 1.96 -22.21
C ARG A 33 8.74 3.34 -22.65
N ALA A 34 8.25 3.83 -23.82
CA ALA A 34 8.65 5.14 -24.33
C ALA A 34 8.09 6.26 -23.47
N ALA A 35 6.80 6.18 -23.12
CA ALA A 35 6.18 7.15 -22.22
C ALA A 35 6.79 7.10 -20.81
N MET A 36 7.06 5.89 -20.27
CA MET A 36 7.74 5.76 -18.97
C MET A 36 9.14 6.38 -18.99
N ARG A 37 9.91 6.13 -20.05
CA ARG A 37 11.25 6.75 -20.23
C ARG A 37 11.15 8.27 -20.29
N SER A 38 10.17 8.80 -21.03
CA SER A 38 9.92 10.25 -21.11
C SER A 38 9.60 10.83 -19.72
N ALA A 39 8.77 10.15 -18.94
CA ALA A 39 8.43 10.58 -17.58
C ALA A 39 9.63 10.57 -16.62
N MET A 40 10.63 9.70 -16.86
CA MET A 40 11.84 9.58 -16.04
C MET A 40 12.99 10.48 -16.52
N ALA A 41 12.87 11.11 -17.67
CA ALA A 41 13.94 11.93 -18.21
C ALA A 41 14.26 13.14 -17.31
N GLY A 42 15.49 13.21 -16.83
CA GLY A 42 15.98 14.32 -16.01
C GLY A 42 15.45 14.40 -14.58
N VAL A 43 14.76 13.37 -14.09
CA VAL A 43 14.33 13.32 -12.68
C VAL A 43 15.41 12.73 -11.79
N ASP A 44 15.52 13.26 -10.56
CA ASP A 44 16.50 12.78 -9.59
C ASP A 44 16.01 11.51 -8.85
N GLY A 45 14.71 11.38 -8.66
CA GLY A 45 14.12 10.26 -7.93
C GLY A 45 12.81 9.75 -8.52
N VAL A 46 12.54 8.46 -8.34
CA VAL A 46 11.32 7.79 -8.81
C VAL A 46 10.68 7.04 -7.65
N LEU A 47 9.37 7.25 -7.43
CA LEU A 47 8.55 6.36 -6.62
C LEU A 47 7.86 5.36 -7.56
N SER A 48 8.17 4.08 -7.37
CA SER A 48 7.62 2.97 -8.14
C SER A 48 6.49 2.30 -7.35
N VAL A 49 5.28 2.38 -7.89
CA VAL A 49 4.08 1.71 -7.37
C VAL A 49 3.34 1.09 -8.55
N GLN A 50 3.17 -0.23 -8.57
CA GLN A 50 2.45 -0.94 -9.63
C GLN A 50 1.04 -1.34 -9.16
N PRO A 51 0.09 -1.53 -10.08
CA PRO A 51 -1.13 -2.27 -9.78
C PRO A 51 -0.78 -3.66 -9.22
N SER A 52 -1.50 -4.09 -8.21
CA SER A 52 -1.30 -5.40 -7.59
C SER A 52 -2.32 -6.40 -8.11
N SER A 53 -1.88 -7.64 -8.38
CA SER A 53 -2.70 -8.69 -8.95
C SER A 53 -4.00 -8.99 -8.18
N PRO A 54 -4.05 -8.98 -6.84
CA PRO A 54 -5.30 -9.14 -6.09
C PRO A 54 -6.36 -8.08 -6.39
N GLY A 55 -5.97 -6.93 -6.95
CA GLY A 55 -6.89 -5.90 -7.44
C GLY A 55 -7.64 -6.28 -8.72
N GLY A 56 -7.28 -7.39 -9.37
CA GLY A 56 -7.95 -7.93 -10.54
C GLY A 56 -7.74 -7.16 -11.84
N THR A 57 -6.89 -6.14 -11.84
CA THR A 57 -6.61 -5.30 -13.02
C THR A 57 -5.38 -5.76 -13.80
N VAL A 58 -4.53 -6.58 -13.20
CA VAL A 58 -3.30 -7.13 -13.78
C VAL A 58 -3.10 -8.57 -13.31
N THR A 59 -2.31 -9.35 -14.06
CA THR A 59 -1.85 -10.67 -13.62
C THR A 59 -0.61 -10.55 -12.73
N ASP A 60 -0.23 -11.66 -12.06
CA ASP A 60 1.00 -11.74 -11.27
C ASP A 60 2.24 -11.44 -12.14
N GLU A 61 2.29 -12.01 -13.35
CA GLU A 61 3.39 -11.80 -14.29
C GLU A 61 3.44 -10.35 -14.79
N GLN A 62 2.29 -9.70 -14.97
CA GLN A 62 2.23 -8.28 -15.34
C GLN A 62 2.75 -7.40 -14.21
N GLU A 63 2.34 -7.64 -12.96
CA GLU A 63 2.84 -6.89 -11.81
C GLU A 63 4.37 -6.97 -11.72
N VAL A 64 4.94 -8.19 -11.82
CA VAL A 64 6.39 -8.41 -11.80
C VAL A 64 7.07 -7.69 -12.97
N ARG A 65 6.56 -7.88 -14.19
CA ARG A 65 7.11 -7.26 -15.40
C ARG A 65 7.12 -5.73 -15.29
N TYR A 66 6.06 -5.12 -14.78
CA TYR A 66 5.99 -3.66 -14.63
C TYR A 66 6.99 -3.15 -13.61
N GLY A 67 7.09 -3.80 -12.45
CA GLY A 67 8.06 -3.42 -11.43
C GLY A 67 9.51 -3.51 -11.91
N ILE A 68 9.85 -4.60 -12.59
CA ILE A 68 11.17 -4.80 -13.20
C ILE A 68 11.44 -3.74 -14.28
N THR A 69 10.47 -3.51 -15.16
CA THR A 69 10.62 -2.52 -16.24
C THR A 69 10.88 -1.11 -15.71
N ILE A 70 10.17 -0.70 -14.65
CA ILE A 70 10.38 0.61 -14.03
C ILE A 70 11.80 0.69 -13.44
N ALA A 71 12.25 -0.36 -12.76
CA ALA A 71 13.57 -0.38 -12.15
C ALA A 71 14.70 -0.31 -13.20
N ASP A 72 14.56 -1.06 -14.30
CA ASP A 72 15.52 -1.05 -15.41
C ASP A 72 15.55 0.32 -16.10
N LEU A 73 14.38 0.91 -16.35
CA LEU A 73 14.28 2.25 -16.93
C LEU A 73 14.87 3.32 -16.01
N ALA A 74 14.74 3.18 -14.69
CA ALA A 74 15.37 4.09 -13.75
C ALA A 74 16.91 4.07 -13.89
N VAL A 75 17.51 2.89 -14.09
CA VAL A 75 18.94 2.77 -14.39
C VAL A 75 19.27 3.40 -15.74
N GLU A 76 18.53 3.07 -16.81
CA GLU A 76 18.75 3.59 -18.16
C GLU A 76 18.65 5.12 -18.23
N CYS A 77 17.75 5.72 -17.45
CA CYS A 77 17.55 7.17 -17.41
C CYS A 77 18.48 7.90 -16.43
N GLY A 78 19.35 7.20 -15.72
CA GLY A 78 20.28 7.79 -14.76
C GLY A 78 19.59 8.35 -13.51
N VAL A 79 18.45 7.77 -13.10
CA VAL A 79 17.75 8.12 -11.86
C VAL A 79 18.69 7.90 -10.67
N LYS A 80 18.79 8.90 -9.78
CA LYS A 80 19.71 8.84 -8.64
C LYS A 80 19.18 8.02 -7.48
N HIS A 81 17.86 7.93 -7.32
CA HIS A 81 17.24 7.18 -6.21
C HIS A 81 15.89 6.61 -6.60
N LEU A 82 15.73 5.30 -6.44
CA LEU A 82 14.45 4.61 -6.61
C LEU A 82 13.85 4.31 -5.23
N VAL A 83 12.60 4.69 -5.01
CA VAL A 83 11.80 4.20 -3.88
C VAL A 83 10.77 3.23 -4.43
N TYR A 84 10.84 1.97 -4.01
CA TYR A 84 9.88 0.94 -4.40
C TYR A 84 8.88 0.69 -3.28
N SER A 85 7.58 0.84 -3.58
CA SER A 85 6.49 0.48 -2.68
C SER A 85 6.14 -1.00 -2.87
N SER A 86 6.64 -1.82 -1.95
CA SER A 86 6.41 -3.26 -1.86
C SER A 86 5.17 -3.55 -1.00
N GLY A 87 5.21 -4.53 -0.12
CA GLY A 87 4.18 -4.86 0.87
C GLY A 87 4.78 -5.44 2.14
N SER A 88 4.13 -5.23 3.26
CA SER A 88 4.49 -5.90 4.51
C SER A 88 4.43 -7.43 4.31
N ALA A 89 5.15 -8.16 5.14
CA ALA A 89 5.27 -9.61 5.02
C ALA A 89 5.98 -10.14 3.76
N THR A 90 6.44 -9.28 2.85
CA THR A 90 7.34 -9.68 1.75
C THR A 90 8.68 -10.12 2.33
N GLY A 91 9.19 -11.26 1.91
CA GLY A 91 10.43 -11.84 2.43
C GLY A 91 11.21 -12.61 1.38
N GLU A 92 12.33 -13.22 1.81
CA GLU A 92 13.15 -14.05 0.92
C GLU A 92 12.52 -15.42 0.67
N THR A 93 11.77 -15.93 1.66
CA THR A 93 11.08 -17.21 1.56
C THR A 93 9.72 -17.01 0.90
N PRO A 94 9.37 -17.76 -0.14
CA PRO A 94 8.04 -17.70 -0.75
C PRO A 94 6.95 -18.00 0.28
N THR A 95 5.90 -17.21 0.23
CA THR A 95 4.74 -17.33 1.12
C THR A 95 3.66 -18.24 0.55
N GLY A 96 3.67 -18.47 -0.78
CA GLY A 96 2.60 -19.10 -1.53
C GLY A 96 1.40 -18.16 -1.78
N VAL A 97 1.49 -16.92 -1.31
CA VAL A 97 0.52 -15.85 -1.56
C VAL A 97 1.11 -14.92 -2.61
N ALA A 98 0.59 -14.96 -3.83
CA ALA A 98 1.12 -14.23 -4.98
C ALA A 98 1.33 -12.74 -4.68
N HIS A 99 0.40 -12.11 -3.93
CA HIS A 99 0.50 -10.71 -3.52
C HIS A 99 1.85 -10.34 -2.84
N TYR A 100 2.46 -11.27 -2.11
CA TYR A 100 3.77 -11.06 -1.47
C TYR A 100 4.91 -11.57 -2.34
N ASP A 101 4.70 -12.68 -3.03
CA ASP A 101 5.74 -13.35 -3.80
C ASP A 101 6.13 -12.57 -5.06
N THR A 102 5.17 -11.92 -5.73
CA THR A 102 5.43 -10.99 -6.86
C THR A 102 6.31 -9.82 -6.43
N LYS A 103 6.01 -9.23 -5.28
CA LYS A 103 6.79 -8.13 -4.72
C LYS A 103 8.19 -8.56 -4.31
N ALA A 104 8.32 -9.75 -3.73
CA ALA A 104 9.63 -10.33 -3.40
C ALA A 104 10.51 -10.50 -4.64
N GLU A 105 9.93 -10.87 -5.79
CA GLU A 105 10.65 -10.99 -7.04
C GLU A 105 11.14 -9.63 -7.54
N ILE A 106 10.29 -8.61 -7.52
CA ILE A 106 10.65 -7.23 -7.89
C ILE A 106 11.76 -6.70 -6.96
N GLU A 107 11.62 -6.88 -5.64
CA GLU A 107 12.64 -6.46 -4.67
C GLU A 107 13.99 -7.12 -4.95
N ARG A 108 13.99 -8.43 -5.27
CA ARG A 108 15.19 -9.19 -5.58
C ARG A 108 15.88 -8.68 -6.85
N HIS A 109 15.10 -8.28 -7.86
CA HIS A 109 15.60 -7.64 -9.06
C HIS A 109 16.24 -6.28 -8.74
N ILE A 110 15.52 -5.39 -8.05
CA ILE A 110 15.99 -4.05 -7.67
C ILE A 110 17.34 -4.12 -6.93
N ARG A 111 17.48 -5.07 -5.98
CA ARG A 111 18.73 -5.22 -5.20
C ARG A 111 19.96 -5.62 -6.01
N ARG A 112 19.77 -6.10 -7.24
CA ARG A 112 20.86 -6.48 -8.16
C ARG A 112 21.29 -5.35 -9.09
N LEU A 113 20.50 -4.29 -9.17
CA LEU A 113 20.77 -3.17 -10.07
C LEU A 113 21.82 -2.22 -9.48
N PRO A 114 22.64 -1.57 -10.32
CA PRO A 114 23.55 -0.51 -9.91
C PRO A 114 22.80 0.80 -9.66
N LEU A 115 21.83 0.76 -8.75
CA LEU A 115 20.89 1.85 -8.47
C LEU A 115 20.74 2.03 -6.97
N ALA A 116 20.88 3.25 -6.47
CA ALA A 116 20.51 3.53 -5.09
C ALA A 116 18.98 3.36 -4.95
N ALA A 117 18.57 2.41 -4.14
CA ALA A 117 17.15 2.11 -3.94
C ALA A 117 16.79 2.04 -2.46
N THR A 118 15.55 2.42 -2.15
CA THR A 118 14.90 2.20 -0.86
C THR A 118 13.64 1.41 -1.09
N ILE A 119 13.45 0.33 -0.33
CA ILE A 119 12.24 -0.47 -0.38
C ILE A 119 11.39 -0.12 0.84
N VAL A 120 10.15 0.29 0.61
CA VAL A 120 9.15 0.48 1.66
C VAL A 120 8.12 -0.62 1.57
N ARG A 121 7.76 -1.21 2.71
CA ARG A 121 6.79 -2.30 2.83
C ARG A 121 5.59 -1.83 3.65
N PRO A 122 4.58 -1.24 2.99
CA PRO A 122 3.37 -0.77 3.67
C PRO A 122 2.58 -1.91 4.30
N ALA A 123 2.03 -1.65 5.49
CA ALA A 123 1.01 -2.48 6.12
C ALA A 123 -0.35 -2.34 5.39
N THR A 124 -1.38 -2.99 5.90
CA THR A 124 -2.74 -2.91 5.36
C THR A 124 -3.24 -1.46 5.35
N PHE A 125 -3.72 -0.98 4.21
CA PHE A 125 -4.22 0.39 4.11
C PHE A 125 -5.51 0.58 4.91
N MET A 126 -5.58 1.63 5.75
CA MET A 126 -6.77 1.97 6.51
C MET A 126 -7.97 2.26 5.59
N GLU A 127 -7.72 2.88 4.45
CA GLU A 127 -8.72 3.21 3.45
C GLU A 127 -9.39 1.95 2.87
N LEU A 128 -8.68 0.84 2.82
CA LEU A 128 -9.25 -0.45 2.41
C LEU A 128 -10.38 -0.89 3.35
N LEU A 129 -10.25 -0.63 4.65
CA LEU A 129 -11.22 -1.10 5.66
C LEU A 129 -12.59 -0.42 5.54
N VAL A 130 -12.68 0.70 4.85
CA VAL A 130 -13.95 1.44 4.64
C VAL A 130 -14.50 1.28 3.22
N MET A 131 -13.87 0.45 2.38
CA MET A 131 -14.38 0.14 1.06
C MET A 131 -15.66 -0.72 1.12
N PRO A 132 -16.51 -0.69 0.08
CA PRO A 132 -17.64 -1.60 -0.03
C PRO A 132 -17.23 -3.07 0.06
N GLY A 133 -18.10 -3.90 0.61
CA GLY A 133 -17.88 -5.37 0.72
C GLY A 133 -17.47 -5.84 2.11
N PHE A 134 -17.21 -4.93 3.05
CA PHE A 134 -16.92 -5.28 4.44
C PHE A 134 -18.13 -5.09 5.38
N GLY A 135 -19.30 -4.71 4.84
CA GLY A 135 -20.58 -4.66 5.55
C GLY A 135 -20.83 -3.39 6.37
N LEU A 136 -20.00 -2.36 6.26
CA LEU A 136 -20.22 -1.09 6.99
C LEU A 136 -21.54 -0.41 6.60
N ASP A 137 -21.94 -0.49 5.33
CA ASP A 137 -23.22 -0.04 4.80
C ASP A 137 -24.41 -0.81 5.38
N GLU A 138 -24.21 -2.03 5.81
CA GLU A 138 -25.19 -2.89 6.47
C GLU A 138 -25.19 -2.78 8.01
N GLY A 139 -24.32 -1.92 8.55
CA GLY A 139 -24.22 -1.69 10.00
C GLY A 139 -23.44 -2.77 10.76
N ARG A 140 -22.57 -3.48 10.09
CA ARG A 140 -21.62 -4.45 10.66
C ARG A 140 -20.26 -4.25 9.99
N PHE A 141 -19.22 -4.86 10.55
CA PHE A 141 -17.91 -4.93 9.90
C PHE A 141 -17.40 -6.36 9.88
N GLN A 142 -17.10 -6.85 8.69
CA GLN A 142 -16.59 -8.19 8.47
C GLN A 142 -15.21 -8.16 7.84
N PHE A 143 -14.28 -8.98 8.36
CA PHE A 143 -12.94 -9.06 7.82
C PHE A 143 -12.39 -10.50 7.94
N PHE A 144 -11.26 -10.79 7.33
CA PHE A 144 -10.70 -12.15 7.36
C PHE A 144 -10.01 -12.50 8.68
N MET A 145 -9.70 -11.53 9.50
CA MET A 145 -8.92 -11.69 10.73
C MET A 145 -9.80 -12.14 11.89
N LEU A 146 -9.24 -12.94 12.81
CA LEU A 146 -9.89 -13.26 14.07
C LEU A 146 -10.11 -11.99 14.92
N PRO A 147 -11.18 -11.92 15.74
CA PRO A 147 -11.47 -10.74 16.55
C PRO A 147 -10.32 -10.26 17.44
N GLU A 148 -9.55 -11.21 17.98
CA GLU A 148 -8.39 -10.92 18.84
C GLU A 148 -7.07 -10.86 18.05
N GLY A 149 -7.11 -11.17 16.75
CA GLY A 149 -5.96 -11.09 15.86
C GLY A 149 -5.49 -9.64 15.75
N ARG A 150 -4.18 -9.43 15.77
CA ARG A 150 -3.57 -8.10 15.65
C ARG A 150 -3.09 -7.88 14.21
N MET A 151 -3.38 -6.73 13.68
CA MET A 151 -2.99 -6.31 12.33
C MET A 151 -2.38 -4.93 12.38
N GLN A 152 -1.27 -4.73 11.66
CA GLN A 152 -0.75 -3.40 11.39
C GLN A 152 -1.55 -2.74 10.27
N VAL A 153 -1.82 -1.46 10.43
CA VAL A 153 -2.54 -0.64 9.46
C VAL A 153 -1.78 0.65 9.18
N LEU A 154 -1.99 1.21 7.99
CA LEU A 154 -1.27 2.37 7.50
C LEU A 154 -2.23 3.30 6.76
N ALA A 155 -2.23 4.58 7.10
CA ALA A 155 -2.88 5.60 6.28
C ALA A 155 -2.05 5.85 5.00
N VAL A 156 -2.69 5.89 3.84
CA VAL A 156 -2.00 6.08 2.55
C VAL A 156 -1.23 7.41 2.52
N GLU A 157 -1.74 8.43 3.21
CA GLU A 157 -1.07 9.73 3.33
C GLU A 157 0.32 9.63 4.00
N ASP A 158 0.47 8.75 4.99
CA ASP A 158 1.75 8.54 5.69
C ASP A 158 2.84 7.98 4.79
N ILE A 159 2.47 7.22 3.75
CA ILE A 159 3.41 6.78 2.71
C ILE A 159 4.03 8.00 2.02
N GLY A 160 3.19 8.97 1.66
CA GLY A 160 3.65 10.21 1.02
C GLY A 160 4.65 10.98 1.88
N HIS A 161 4.37 11.12 3.18
CA HIS A 161 5.27 11.78 4.12
C HIS A 161 6.61 11.05 4.26
N LEU A 162 6.59 9.74 4.37
CA LEU A 162 7.80 8.93 4.45
C LEU A 162 8.62 9.03 3.16
N VAL A 163 7.99 8.87 2.00
CA VAL A 163 8.67 8.93 0.70
C VAL A 163 9.30 10.31 0.49
N ALA A 164 8.62 11.39 0.87
CA ALA A 164 9.18 12.73 0.84
C ALA A 164 10.43 12.85 1.72
N ALA A 165 10.42 12.26 2.93
CA ALA A 165 11.59 12.23 3.81
C ALA A 165 12.74 11.40 3.23
N VAL A 166 12.44 10.29 2.54
CA VAL A 166 13.45 9.47 1.84
C VAL A 166 14.12 10.28 0.74
N PHE A 167 13.36 10.98 -0.10
CA PHE A 167 13.91 11.82 -1.16
C PHE A 167 14.67 13.05 -0.64
N ALA A 168 14.30 13.57 0.53
CA ALA A 168 15.03 14.67 1.16
C ALA A 168 16.40 14.25 1.72
N ALA A 169 16.61 12.96 2.02
CA ALA A 169 17.85 12.45 2.59
C ALA A 169 18.29 11.10 1.97
N PRO A 170 18.50 11.03 0.65
CA PRO A 170 18.69 9.77 -0.08
C PRO A 170 19.88 8.95 0.47
N ALA A 171 20.99 9.59 0.83
CA ALA A 171 22.14 8.88 1.38
C ALA A 171 21.86 8.16 2.71
N ARG A 172 20.88 8.63 3.50
CA ARG A 172 20.46 7.98 4.74
C ARG A 172 19.68 6.70 4.49
N PHE A 173 18.94 6.64 3.38
CA PHE A 173 17.93 5.61 3.11
C PHE A 173 18.34 4.62 2.01
N ALA A 174 19.33 4.94 1.18
CA ALA A 174 19.80 4.07 0.12
C ALA A 174 20.21 2.67 0.64
N GLY A 175 19.80 1.64 -0.07
CA GLY A 175 20.04 0.24 0.25
C GLY A 175 19.19 -0.32 1.39
N LYS A 176 18.29 0.46 1.97
CA LYS A 176 17.48 0.04 3.12
C LYS A 176 16.11 -0.45 2.73
N THR A 177 15.58 -1.35 3.56
CA THR A 177 14.18 -1.83 3.50
C THR A 177 13.49 -1.48 4.82
N PHE A 178 12.29 -0.93 4.75
CA PHE A 178 11.50 -0.54 5.93
C PHE A 178 10.10 -1.12 5.84
N GLU A 179 9.63 -1.77 6.89
CA GLU A 179 8.21 -2.02 7.11
C GLU A 179 7.59 -0.80 7.77
N ILE A 180 6.45 -0.33 7.24
CA ILE A 180 5.82 0.91 7.67
C ILE A 180 4.37 0.68 8.04
N ALA A 181 3.97 1.22 9.20
CA ALA A 181 2.62 1.17 9.72
C ALA A 181 2.35 2.45 10.52
N SER A 182 1.11 2.92 10.49
CA SER A 182 0.65 4.04 11.33
C SER A 182 0.14 3.56 12.68
N ASP A 183 -0.48 2.36 12.72
CA ASP A 183 -1.08 1.81 13.93
C ASP A 183 -1.12 0.27 13.89
N SER A 184 -1.55 -0.33 15.01
CA SER A 184 -1.78 -1.76 15.15
C SER A 184 -3.08 -2.02 15.88
N VAL A 185 -4.03 -2.69 15.23
CA VAL A 185 -5.40 -2.87 15.69
C VAL A 185 -5.80 -4.34 15.73
N THR A 186 -6.77 -4.67 16.62
CA THR A 186 -7.49 -5.93 16.61
C THR A 186 -8.89 -5.76 16.02
N GLY A 187 -9.57 -6.87 15.66
CA GLY A 187 -10.97 -6.83 15.26
C GLY A 187 -11.87 -6.17 16.30
N ARG A 188 -11.61 -6.45 17.59
CA ARG A 188 -12.32 -5.80 18.71
C ARG A 188 -12.11 -4.28 18.76
N GLN A 189 -10.89 -3.84 18.51
CA GLN A 189 -10.60 -2.41 18.45
C GLN A 189 -11.28 -1.75 17.25
N LEU A 190 -11.31 -2.41 16.09
CA LEU A 190 -12.04 -1.93 14.91
C LEU A 190 -13.54 -1.80 15.20
N GLU A 191 -14.16 -2.78 15.89
CA GLU A 191 -15.55 -2.70 16.36
C GLU A 191 -15.79 -1.43 17.17
N GLY A 192 -14.92 -1.14 18.13
CA GLY A 192 -15.02 0.07 18.97
C GLY A 192 -14.86 1.36 18.16
N LEU A 193 -13.87 1.40 17.28
CA LEU A 193 -13.58 2.57 16.44
C LEU A 193 -14.72 2.87 15.46
N PHE A 194 -15.23 1.86 14.75
CA PHE A 194 -16.35 2.05 13.83
C PHE A 194 -17.65 2.37 14.55
N SER A 195 -17.90 1.76 15.72
CA SER A 195 -19.08 2.07 16.54
C SER A 195 -19.06 3.51 17.04
N ALA A 196 -17.91 3.98 17.49
CA ALA A 196 -17.73 5.37 17.94
C ALA A 196 -17.93 6.36 16.77
N ALA A 197 -17.35 6.08 15.61
CA ALA A 197 -17.48 6.93 14.43
C ALA A 197 -18.91 6.97 13.89
N ALA A 198 -19.63 5.84 13.94
CA ALA A 198 -21.02 5.72 13.45
C ALA A 198 -22.06 6.23 14.46
N GLY A 199 -21.69 6.47 15.72
CA GLY A 199 -22.63 6.81 16.80
C GLY A 199 -23.63 5.69 17.14
N ARG A 200 -23.37 4.46 16.71
CA ARG A 200 -24.18 3.26 16.95
C ARG A 200 -23.32 2.01 16.92
N PRO A 201 -23.77 0.87 17.49
CA PRO A 201 -23.03 -0.38 17.41
C PRO A 201 -22.76 -0.82 15.97
N ILE A 202 -21.50 -1.16 15.68
CA ILE A 202 -21.03 -1.79 14.44
C ILE A 202 -20.28 -3.07 14.85
N PRO A 203 -20.99 -4.21 14.98
CA PRO A 203 -20.36 -5.44 15.44
C PRO A 203 -19.33 -5.95 14.43
N TYR A 204 -18.21 -6.47 14.97
CA TYR A 204 -17.18 -7.13 14.20
C TYR A 204 -17.48 -8.64 14.11
N SER A 205 -17.31 -9.21 12.92
CA SER A 205 -17.23 -10.64 12.73
C SER A 205 -16.17 -11.02 11.71
N ARG A 206 -15.55 -12.19 11.89
CA ARG A 206 -14.70 -12.77 10.83
C ARG A 206 -15.60 -13.25 9.68
N PHE A 207 -15.14 -13.15 8.44
CA PHE A 207 -15.79 -13.80 7.32
C PHE A 207 -16.02 -15.29 7.63
N SER A 208 -17.13 -15.83 7.15
CA SER A 208 -17.39 -17.26 7.29
C SER A 208 -16.35 -18.09 6.53
N ASP A 209 -16.17 -19.35 6.95
CA ASP A 209 -15.20 -20.22 6.29
C ASP A 209 -15.57 -20.49 4.83
N GLU A 210 -16.86 -20.45 4.48
CA GLU A 210 -17.33 -20.55 3.09
C GLU A 210 -16.87 -19.34 2.24
N VAL A 211 -16.99 -18.13 2.79
CA VAL A 211 -16.53 -16.89 2.11
C VAL A 211 -15.01 -16.92 1.93
N LEU A 212 -14.29 -17.34 2.96
CA LEU A 212 -12.83 -17.44 2.89
C LEU A 212 -12.37 -18.49 1.88
N ALA A 213 -13.06 -19.64 1.83
CA ALA A 213 -12.76 -20.72 0.89
C ALA A 213 -13.12 -20.38 -0.56
N ALA A 214 -14.16 -19.56 -0.77
CA ALA A 214 -14.58 -19.13 -2.10
C ALA A 214 -13.58 -18.19 -2.79
N SER A 215 -12.72 -17.52 -2.03
CA SER A 215 -11.65 -16.65 -2.55
C SER A 215 -10.29 -17.35 -2.45
N PRO A 216 -9.67 -17.77 -3.57
CA PRO A 216 -8.34 -18.40 -3.53
C PRO A 216 -7.28 -17.51 -2.84
N PHE A 217 -7.38 -16.21 -2.99
CA PHE A 217 -6.51 -15.25 -2.31
C PHE A 217 -6.72 -15.25 -0.80
N LEU A 218 -7.97 -15.08 -0.33
CA LEU A 218 -8.27 -15.06 1.10
C LEU A 218 -7.98 -16.40 1.76
N HIS A 219 -8.24 -17.52 1.07
CA HIS A 219 -7.92 -18.85 1.57
C HIS A 219 -6.42 -19.01 1.84
N LYS A 220 -5.57 -18.65 0.86
CA LYS A 220 -4.11 -18.69 1.02
C LYS A 220 -3.62 -17.72 2.09
N LEU A 221 -4.15 -16.49 2.08
CA LEU A 221 -3.78 -15.45 3.04
C LEU A 221 -4.08 -15.87 4.47
N THR A 222 -5.29 -16.38 4.74
CA THR A 222 -5.69 -16.83 6.09
C THR A 222 -4.94 -18.08 6.53
N GLY A 223 -4.70 -19.02 5.64
CA GLY A 223 -3.88 -20.20 5.91
C GLY A 223 -2.46 -19.81 6.31
N TRP A 224 -1.81 -18.95 5.54
CA TRP A 224 -0.47 -18.46 5.86
C TRP A 224 -0.44 -17.67 7.19
N TRP A 225 -1.45 -16.85 7.45
CA TRP A 225 -1.57 -16.08 8.69
C TRP A 225 -1.70 -16.96 9.93
N THR A 226 -2.54 -18.01 9.86
CA THR A 226 -2.79 -18.93 10.99
C THR A 226 -1.60 -19.84 11.29
N THR A 227 -0.76 -20.15 10.31
CA THR A 227 0.46 -20.95 10.50
C THR A 227 1.66 -20.15 11.04
N GLY A 228 1.43 -18.90 11.41
CA GLY A 228 2.46 -18.03 11.98
C GLY A 228 3.41 -17.43 10.95
N GLY A 229 3.02 -17.42 9.68
CA GLY A 229 3.77 -16.80 8.59
C GLY A 229 3.99 -15.31 8.81
N TRP A 230 3.08 -14.65 9.52
CA TRP A 230 3.27 -13.27 9.94
C TRP A 230 3.74 -13.17 11.39
N ARG A 231 5.00 -13.44 11.59
CA ARG A 231 5.70 -13.01 12.81
C ARG A 231 6.28 -11.62 12.56
N GLY A 232 5.41 -10.63 12.39
CA GLY A 232 5.81 -9.24 12.48
C GLY A 232 6.38 -9.03 13.87
N THR A 233 7.69 -9.13 14.00
CA THR A 233 8.37 -8.43 15.08
C THR A 233 7.97 -6.97 14.91
N PRO A 234 7.42 -6.33 15.93
CA PRO A 234 7.29 -4.90 15.90
C PRO A 234 8.71 -4.33 15.90
N THR A 235 9.33 -4.20 14.73
CA THR A 235 10.38 -3.24 14.56
C THR A 235 9.67 -1.88 14.54
N SER A 236 9.10 -1.52 15.69
CA SER A 236 8.83 -0.15 16.03
C SER A 236 10.19 0.54 16.17
N THR A 237 10.87 0.75 15.06
CA THR A 237 11.79 1.84 14.99
C THR A 237 10.90 3.04 14.69
N PRO A 238 10.57 3.88 15.68
CA PRO A 238 9.95 5.15 15.39
C PRO A 238 10.84 5.81 14.35
N CYS A 239 10.26 6.26 13.24
CA CYS A 239 11.01 7.09 12.31
C CYS A 239 11.50 8.30 13.13
N ALA A 240 12.78 8.30 13.52
CA ALA A 240 13.38 9.31 14.38
C ALA A 240 13.43 10.71 13.74
N SER A 241 12.78 10.88 12.59
CA SER A 241 12.58 12.16 11.92
C SER A 241 11.10 12.58 11.87
N CYS A 242 10.16 11.76 12.37
CA CYS A 242 8.78 12.17 12.53
C CYS A 242 8.67 12.92 13.86
N THR A 243 8.86 14.25 13.85
CA THR A 243 8.74 15.13 15.03
C THR A 243 7.29 15.36 15.46
N ARG A 244 6.34 14.64 14.90
CA ARG A 244 4.98 14.51 15.44
C ARG A 244 4.89 13.14 16.10
N SER A 245 4.55 13.15 17.40
CA SER A 245 4.22 11.94 18.13
C SER A 245 3.22 11.13 17.31
N CYS A 246 3.60 9.91 16.89
CA CYS A 246 2.65 8.92 16.39
C CYS A 246 1.80 8.44 17.58
N THR A 247 1.02 9.34 18.15
CA THR A 247 -0.10 8.98 18.99
C THR A 247 -1.26 8.73 18.05
N PRO A 248 -1.89 7.56 18.10
CA PRO A 248 -3.08 7.30 17.31
C PRO A 248 -4.12 8.35 17.67
N SER A 249 -4.32 9.32 16.77
CA SER A 249 -5.43 10.25 16.89
C SER A 249 -6.62 9.60 16.18
N PRO A 250 -7.79 9.52 16.83
CA PRO A 250 -9.03 9.12 16.15
C PRO A 250 -9.32 9.96 14.89
N ALA A 251 -8.70 11.13 14.78
CA ALA A 251 -8.82 12.05 13.64
C ALA A 251 -8.11 11.56 12.35
N GLY A 252 -7.28 10.50 12.40
CA GLY A 252 -6.62 9.93 11.22
C GLY A 252 -7.42 8.83 10.53
N TRP A 253 -8.53 8.37 11.10
CA TRP A 253 -9.38 7.37 10.48
C TRP A 253 -10.33 8.03 9.48
N PRO A 254 -10.44 7.52 8.23
CA PRO A 254 -11.41 8.03 7.28
C PRO A 254 -12.82 7.86 7.86
N ALA A 255 -13.61 8.92 7.82
CA ALA A 255 -15.01 8.83 8.24
C ALA A 255 -15.75 7.83 7.34
N PRO A 256 -16.50 6.87 7.90
CA PRO A 256 -17.30 5.96 7.09
C PRO A 256 -18.29 6.79 6.26
N ALA A 257 -18.38 6.50 4.96
CA ALA A 257 -19.41 7.07 4.11
C ALA A 257 -20.79 6.63 4.66
N VAL A 258 -21.47 7.52 5.37
CA VAL A 258 -22.82 7.29 5.84
C VAL A 258 -23.74 7.49 4.64
N PRO A 259 -24.44 6.47 4.15
CA PRO A 259 -25.43 6.67 3.11
C PRO A 259 -26.51 7.65 3.63
N PRO A 260 -27.04 8.56 2.77
CA PRO A 260 -28.08 9.47 3.18
C PRO A 260 -29.26 8.66 3.70
N SER A 261 -29.76 9.03 4.89
CA SER A 261 -30.95 8.44 5.45
C SER A 261 -32.08 8.58 4.44
N SER A 262 -32.59 7.46 3.93
CA SER A 262 -33.82 7.45 3.16
C SER A 262 -34.93 7.93 4.07
N GLY A 263 -35.21 9.24 4.03
CA GLY A 263 -36.40 9.84 4.64
C GLY A 263 -37.64 9.20 4.01
N ARG A 264 -38.49 8.63 4.84
CA ARG A 264 -39.86 8.35 4.49
C ARG A 264 -40.69 9.63 4.57
#